data_ab5f0b52296b860bf5c4b2e1f27c85ce
#
_entry.id   ab5f0b52296b860bf5c4b2e1f27c85ce
#
_cell.length_a   1.000
_cell.length_b   1.000
_cell.length_c   1.000
_cell.angle_alpha   90.00
_cell.angle_beta   90.00
_cell.angle_gamma   90.00
#
_symmetry.space_group_name_H-M   'P 1'
#
loop_
_entity.id
_entity.type
_entity.pdbx_description
1 polymer ?
#
loop_
_entity_poly.entity_id
_entity_poly.type
_entity_poly.pdbx_seq_one_letter_code
_entity_poly.pdbx_strand_id
1 'polypeptide(L)'
;MGCGACRKIGKCVRSDVVNETAAKLGDYDALVVGSPVYYAAPNGQICAFLDRLFYSAGGKLAGKLGAAVVSCRRGGASAAFDRLNKYFTINCMPIVSSNYWNQIHGNTAEEAKQDLEGLQTMRTLAGNMAWLLKCVEAGRKAGVPEPEREPKILTNFIR
;
A
#
# COMPACT_ATOMS: atom_id res chain seq x y z
N MET A 1 -0.72 16.75 -10.51
CA MET A 1 -0.61 16.92 -11.99
C MET A 1 -1.07 15.63 -12.66
N GLY A 2 -2.21 15.65 -13.34
CA GLY A 2 -2.71 14.51 -14.11
C GLY A 2 -2.15 14.50 -15.55
N CYS A 3 -0.82 14.67 -15.73
CA CYS A 3 -0.22 14.89 -17.05
C CYS A 3 -0.20 13.66 -17.98
N GLY A 4 -0.37 12.44 -17.42
CA GLY A 4 -0.40 11.19 -18.17
C GLY A 4 0.90 10.79 -18.88
N ALA A 5 1.97 11.56 -18.76
CA ALA A 5 3.24 11.30 -19.48
C ALA A 5 3.87 9.95 -19.13
N CYS A 6 3.68 9.47 -17.90
CA CYS A 6 4.21 8.16 -17.46
C CYS A 6 3.69 6.99 -18.30
N ARG A 7 2.51 7.10 -18.91
CA ARG A 7 1.99 6.07 -19.83
C ARG A 7 2.87 5.89 -21.08
N LYS A 8 3.54 6.97 -21.52
CA LYS A 8 4.41 6.97 -22.70
C LYS A 8 5.86 6.66 -22.36
N ILE A 9 6.37 7.22 -21.23
CA ILE A 9 7.79 7.15 -20.89
C ILE A 9 8.13 6.10 -19.81
N GLY A 10 7.12 5.41 -19.25
CA GLY A 10 7.31 4.35 -18.27
C GLY A 10 7.75 4.81 -16.87
N LYS A 11 7.83 6.12 -16.62
CA LYS A 11 8.22 6.71 -15.32
C LYS A 11 7.59 8.07 -15.12
N CYS A 12 7.59 8.60 -13.89
CA CYS A 12 7.13 9.96 -13.63
C CYS A 12 8.08 10.97 -14.32
N VAL A 13 7.52 12.04 -14.90
CA VAL A 13 8.32 13.11 -15.54
C VAL A 13 9.17 13.90 -14.54
N ARG A 14 8.77 13.91 -13.26
CA ARG A 14 9.55 14.52 -12.20
C ARG A 14 10.63 13.54 -11.75
N SER A 15 11.89 13.99 -11.77
CA SER A 15 13.03 13.21 -11.29
C SER A 15 13.21 13.47 -9.79
N ASP A 16 12.68 12.56 -8.98
CA ASP A 16 12.75 12.62 -7.52
C ASP A 16 12.56 11.21 -6.92
N VAL A 17 12.40 11.14 -5.60
CA VAL A 17 12.24 9.90 -4.81
C VAL A 17 11.16 8.95 -5.35
N VAL A 18 10.14 9.44 -6.08
CA VAL A 18 9.13 8.57 -6.70
C VAL A 18 9.76 7.66 -7.74
N ASN A 19 10.61 8.20 -8.63
CA ASN A 19 11.29 7.39 -9.64
C ASN A 19 12.35 6.46 -9.03
N GLU A 20 13.03 6.90 -7.99
CA GLU A 20 14.00 6.08 -7.24
C GLU A 20 13.32 4.88 -6.59
N THR A 21 12.16 5.12 -5.96
CA THR A 21 11.34 4.04 -5.36
C THR A 21 10.78 3.11 -6.44
N ALA A 22 10.22 3.67 -7.52
CA ALA A 22 9.66 2.90 -8.63
C ALA A 22 10.67 1.95 -9.28
N ALA A 23 11.94 2.34 -9.32
CA ALA A 23 13.02 1.49 -9.84
C ALA A 23 13.25 0.24 -8.98
N LYS A 24 13.05 0.36 -7.67
CA LYS A 24 13.32 -0.72 -6.69
C LYS A 24 12.12 -1.66 -6.47
N LEU A 25 10.91 -1.32 -6.95
CA LEU A 25 9.70 -2.12 -6.66
C LEU A 25 9.78 -3.57 -7.14
N GLY A 26 10.62 -3.85 -8.15
CA GLY A 26 10.87 -5.22 -8.61
C GLY A 26 11.53 -6.13 -7.58
N ASP A 27 12.34 -5.55 -6.70
CA ASP A 27 13.21 -6.25 -5.75
C ASP A 27 12.49 -6.66 -4.46
N TYR A 28 11.22 -6.26 -4.29
CA TYR A 28 10.45 -6.50 -3.07
C TYR A 28 9.16 -7.25 -3.39
N ASP A 29 8.74 -8.13 -2.48
CA ASP A 29 7.51 -8.93 -2.59
C ASP A 29 6.31 -8.32 -1.86
N ALA A 30 6.51 -7.29 -1.06
CA ALA A 30 5.47 -6.59 -0.32
C ALA A 30 5.73 -5.10 -0.21
N LEU A 31 4.66 -4.32 -0.03
CA LEU A 31 4.70 -2.89 0.24
C LEU A 31 3.86 -2.57 1.48
N VAL A 32 4.50 -1.99 2.50
CA VAL A 32 3.81 -1.44 3.67
C VAL A 32 3.83 0.07 3.59
N VAL A 33 2.67 0.70 3.73
CA VAL A 33 2.52 2.15 3.73
C VAL A 33 2.04 2.61 5.09
N GLY A 34 2.82 3.47 5.75
CA GLY A 34 2.48 4.10 7.03
C GLY A 34 2.16 5.58 6.88
N SER A 35 1.16 6.08 7.63
CA SER A 35 0.83 7.50 7.67
C SER A 35 0.28 7.93 9.02
N PRO A 36 0.65 9.12 9.52
CA PRO A 36 -0.13 9.78 10.54
C PRO A 36 -1.48 10.21 9.96
N VAL A 37 -2.47 10.33 10.84
CA VAL A 37 -3.82 10.82 10.48
C VAL A 37 -3.90 12.33 10.65
N TYR A 38 -4.16 13.03 9.56
CA TYR A 38 -4.43 14.45 9.54
C TYR A 38 -5.81 14.72 8.92
N TYR A 39 -6.71 15.41 9.67
CA TYR A 39 -8.08 15.70 9.21
C TYR A 39 -8.83 14.44 8.69
N ALA A 40 -8.74 13.35 9.45
CA ALA A 40 -9.33 12.05 9.12
C ALA A 40 -8.85 11.44 7.77
N ALA A 41 -7.66 11.80 7.32
CA ALA A 41 -7.03 11.29 6.09
C ALA A 41 -5.56 10.95 6.34
N PRO A 42 -4.92 10.17 5.46
CA PRO A 42 -3.46 10.10 5.44
C PRO A 42 -2.87 11.47 5.17
N ASN A 43 -1.63 11.73 5.57
CA ASN A 43 -1.02 13.02 5.32
C ASN A 43 -0.88 13.30 3.81
N GLY A 44 -0.95 14.60 3.44
CA GLY A 44 -0.95 15.01 2.03
C GLY A 44 0.33 14.63 1.27
N GLN A 45 1.46 14.57 1.97
CA GLN A 45 2.74 14.20 1.34
C GLN A 45 2.76 12.75 0.90
N ILE A 46 2.30 11.81 1.76
CA ILE A 46 2.23 10.41 1.39
C ILE A 46 1.22 10.18 0.26
N CYS A 47 0.08 10.87 0.29
CA CYS A 47 -0.90 10.78 -0.80
C CYS A 47 -0.31 11.27 -2.13
N ALA A 48 0.36 12.43 -2.14
CA ALA A 48 1.00 12.95 -3.34
C ALA A 48 2.12 12.04 -3.88
N PHE A 49 2.86 11.39 -2.99
CA PHE A 49 3.86 10.39 -3.34
C PHE A 49 3.22 9.14 -3.95
N LEU A 50 2.22 8.57 -3.27
CA LEU A 50 1.55 7.34 -3.70
C LEU A 50 0.77 7.53 -5.01
N ASP A 51 0.05 8.65 -5.18
CA ASP A 51 -0.63 8.96 -6.44
C ASP A 51 0.33 8.87 -7.61
N ARG A 52 1.52 9.46 -7.49
CA ARG A 52 2.53 9.45 -8.54
C ARG A 52 3.19 8.08 -8.71
N LEU A 53 3.51 7.40 -7.61
CA LEU A 53 4.14 6.08 -7.63
C LEU A 53 3.23 5.06 -8.31
N PHE A 54 1.98 4.97 -7.88
CA PHE A 54 1.03 4.01 -8.42
C PHE A 54 0.59 4.35 -9.85
N TYR A 55 0.51 5.63 -10.23
CA TYR A 55 0.30 6.01 -11.63
C TYR A 55 1.45 5.64 -12.56
N SER A 56 2.68 5.71 -12.09
CA SER A 56 3.87 5.49 -12.93
C SER A 56 4.41 4.06 -12.87
N ALA A 57 4.14 3.32 -11.81
CA ALA A 57 4.76 2.03 -11.56
C ALA A 57 3.82 0.98 -10.94
N GLY A 58 2.52 1.28 -10.76
CA GLY A 58 1.56 0.38 -10.09
C GLY A 58 1.47 -1.00 -10.74
N GLY A 59 1.66 -1.12 -12.05
CA GLY A 59 1.69 -2.42 -12.73
C GLY A 59 2.77 -3.38 -12.24
N LYS A 60 3.87 -2.86 -11.68
CA LYS A 60 4.95 -3.68 -11.09
C LYS A 60 4.58 -4.26 -9.72
N LEU A 61 3.50 -3.79 -9.13
CA LEU A 61 3.06 -4.18 -7.78
C LEU A 61 1.96 -5.23 -7.79
N ALA A 62 1.38 -5.51 -8.94
CA ALA A 62 0.29 -6.49 -9.04
C ALA A 62 0.76 -7.87 -8.59
N GLY A 63 -0.02 -8.51 -7.69
CA GLY A 63 0.32 -9.79 -7.07
C GLY A 63 1.22 -9.70 -5.84
N LYS A 64 1.89 -8.56 -5.60
CA LYS A 64 2.66 -8.32 -4.38
C LYS A 64 1.74 -8.01 -3.21
N LEU A 65 2.15 -8.38 -1.99
CA LEU A 65 1.33 -8.10 -0.81
C LEU A 65 1.35 -6.61 -0.45
N GLY A 66 0.21 -6.10 0.02
CA GLY A 66 0.07 -4.73 0.49
C GLY A 66 -0.43 -4.65 1.93
N ALA A 67 0.02 -3.67 2.70
CA ALA A 67 -0.56 -3.33 3.99
C ALA A 67 -0.50 -1.83 4.26
N ALA A 68 -1.58 -1.29 4.82
CA ALA A 68 -1.61 0.07 5.35
C ALA A 68 -1.48 0.04 6.88
N VAL A 69 -0.81 1.02 7.44
CA VAL A 69 -0.72 1.27 8.89
C VAL A 69 -0.97 2.75 9.15
N VAL A 70 -1.75 3.09 10.15
CA VAL A 70 -2.04 4.47 10.49
C VAL A 70 -1.80 4.75 11.96
N SER A 71 -1.36 5.96 12.28
CA SER A 71 -1.25 6.42 13.65
C SER A 71 -2.09 7.67 13.87
N CYS A 72 -2.81 7.74 14.98
CA CYS A 72 -3.57 8.92 15.35
C CYS A 72 -3.61 9.09 16.86
N ARG A 73 -3.87 10.32 17.30
CA ARG A 73 -4.11 10.59 18.72
C ARG A 73 -5.43 9.98 19.18
N ARG A 74 -6.50 10.10 18.36
CA ARG A 74 -7.85 9.71 18.77
C ARG A 74 -8.74 9.22 17.64
N GLY A 75 -9.08 10.05 16.67
CA GLY A 75 -10.09 9.77 15.64
C GLY A 75 -9.57 9.88 14.22
N GLY A 76 -10.33 9.35 13.25
CA GLY A 76 -10.03 9.44 11.83
C GLY A 76 -9.15 8.32 11.26
N ALA A 77 -8.70 7.38 12.10
CA ALA A 77 -7.83 6.27 11.66
C ALA A 77 -8.50 5.40 10.60
N SER A 78 -9.77 5.00 10.78
CA SER A 78 -10.48 4.14 9.84
C SER A 78 -10.57 4.76 8.44
N ALA A 79 -10.93 6.05 8.36
CA ALA A 79 -11.01 6.74 7.07
C ALA A 79 -9.65 6.85 6.37
N ALA A 80 -8.58 7.14 7.12
CA ALA A 80 -7.23 7.17 6.60
C ALA A 80 -6.77 5.78 6.13
N PHE A 81 -7.04 4.74 6.91
CA PHE A 81 -6.74 3.35 6.58
C PHE A 81 -7.44 2.89 5.30
N ASP A 82 -8.74 3.15 5.18
CA ASP A 82 -9.52 2.82 3.99
C ASP A 82 -8.99 3.54 2.75
N ARG A 83 -8.59 4.80 2.88
CA ARG A 83 -8.02 5.57 1.77
C ARG A 83 -6.70 4.96 1.28
N LEU A 84 -5.83 4.52 2.18
CA LEU A 84 -4.56 3.87 1.81
C LEU A 84 -4.79 2.52 1.14
N ASN A 85 -5.74 1.71 1.62
CA ASN A 85 -6.05 0.41 1.03
C ASN A 85 -6.57 0.50 -0.42
N LYS A 86 -7.14 1.64 -0.84
CA LYS A 86 -7.55 1.87 -2.23
C LYS A 86 -6.39 1.77 -3.23
N TYR A 87 -5.18 2.16 -2.83
CA TYR A 87 -4.01 2.02 -3.69
C TYR A 87 -3.68 0.55 -3.98
N PHE A 88 -3.85 -0.31 -2.99
CA PHE A 88 -3.58 -1.74 -3.16
C PHE A 88 -4.66 -2.42 -4.00
N THR A 89 -5.93 -2.19 -3.66
CA THR A 89 -7.05 -2.85 -4.33
C THR A 89 -7.10 -2.57 -5.83
N ILE A 90 -6.93 -1.31 -6.25
CA ILE A 90 -6.97 -0.96 -7.68
C ILE A 90 -5.78 -1.52 -8.48
N ASN A 91 -4.71 -1.92 -7.80
CA ASN A 91 -3.48 -2.44 -8.41
C ASN A 91 -3.32 -3.96 -8.25
N CYS A 92 -4.40 -4.69 -7.97
CA CYS A 92 -4.41 -6.15 -7.83
C CYS A 92 -3.40 -6.65 -6.78
N MET A 93 -3.22 -5.92 -5.68
CA MET A 93 -2.39 -6.32 -4.57
C MET A 93 -3.25 -6.94 -3.48
N PRO A 94 -3.00 -8.19 -3.05
CA PRO A 94 -3.65 -8.76 -1.88
C PRO A 94 -3.31 -7.94 -0.63
N ILE A 95 -4.34 -7.54 0.13
CA ILE A 95 -4.16 -6.78 1.37
C ILE A 95 -3.98 -7.75 2.53
N VAL A 96 -2.91 -7.56 3.28
CA VAL A 96 -2.65 -8.33 4.49
C VAL A 96 -3.42 -7.74 5.65
N SER A 97 -4.25 -8.56 6.28
CA SER A 97 -4.99 -8.20 7.49
C SER A 97 -4.22 -8.58 8.77
N SER A 98 -4.65 -7.97 9.87
CA SER A 98 -4.28 -8.39 11.23
C SER A 98 -5.51 -8.91 11.97
N ASN A 99 -5.58 -8.74 13.29
CA ASN A 99 -6.74 -9.04 14.12
C ASN A 99 -7.69 -7.84 14.29
N TYR A 100 -7.30 -6.66 13.80
CA TYR A 100 -8.10 -5.44 13.81
C TYR A 100 -7.67 -4.53 12.64
N TRP A 101 -8.19 -3.30 12.53
CA TRP A 101 -7.64 -2.31 11.59
C TRP A 101 -6.24 -1.91 12.04
N ASN A 102 -5.30 -1.81 11.10
CA ASN A 102 -3.89 -1.60 11.40
C ASN A 102 -3.65 -0.15 11.86
N GLN A 103 -3.96 0.14 13.10
CA GLN A 103 -3.83 1.46 13.70
C GLN A 103 -3.12 1.42 15.05
N ILE A 104 -2.48 2.53 15.40
CA ILE A 104 -1.85 2.78 16.68
C ILE A 104 -2.30 4.14 17.20
N HIS A 105 -2.59 4.24 18.48
CA HIS A 105 -2.99 5.48 19.14
C HIS A 105 -1.87 6.04 20.01
N GLY A 106 -1.72 7.35 19.98
CA GLY A 106 -0.77 8.10 20.78
C GLY A 106 -0.56 9.50 20.20
N ASN A 107 -0.33 10.47 21.06
CA ASN A 107 0.05 11.82 20.68
C ASN A 107 1.56 11.98 20.52
N THR A 108 2.31 11.12 21.20
CA THR A 108 3.78 11.03 21.13
C THR A 108 4.21 9.60 20.86
N ALA A 109 5.49 9.41 20.55
CA ALA A 109 6.06 8.08 20.35
C ALA A 109 6.01 7.23 21.65
N GLU A 110 6.15 7.89 22.81
CA GLU A 110 6.08 7.26 24.13
C GLU A 110 4.67 6.77 24.42
N GLU A 111 3.65 7.58 24.11
CA GLU A 111 2.24 7.17 24.24
C GLU A 111 1.89 6.04 23.28
N ALA A 112 2.34 6.10 22.03
CA ALA A 112 2.11 5.02 21.06
C ALA A 112 2.69 3.67 21.52
N LYS A 113 3.80 3.68 22.25
CA LYS A 113 4.37 2.47 22.88
C LYS A 113 3.53 1.90 24.01
N GLN A 114 2.60 2.67 24.56
CA GLN A 114 1.67 2.26 25.59
C GLN A 114 0.36 1.69 25.03
N ASP A 115 0.09 1.87 23.74
CA ASP A 115 -1.04 1.25 23.05
C ASP A 115 -0.76 -0.23 22.80
N LEU A 116 -1.00 -1.05 23.83
CA LEU A 116 -0.71 -2.48 23.80
C LEU A 116 -1.56 -3.23 22.76
N GLU A 117 -2.79 -2.78 22.50
CA GLU A 117 -3.67 -3.32 21.47
C GLU A 117 -3.13 -3.00 20.06
N GLY A 118 -2.77 -1.75 19.80
CA GLY A 118 -2.16 -1.35 18.54
C GLY A 118 -0.84 -2.08 18.27
N LEU A 119 0.01 -2.22 19.29
CA LEU A 119 1.24 -2.99 19.18
C LEU A 119 0.99 -4.49 18.92
N GLN A 120 -0.04 -5.09 19.52
CA GLN A 120 -0.44 -6.46 19.22
C GLN A 120 -0.91 -6.58 17.76
N THR A 121 -1.72 -5.64 17.32
CA THR A 121 -2.20 -5.56 15.93
C THR A 121 -1.04 -5.50 14.93
N MET A 122 -0.01 -4.70 15.21
CA MET A 122 1.19 -4.62 14.36
C MET A 122 1.98 -5.94 14.35
N ARG A 123 2.13 -6.61 15.50
CA ARG A 123 2.80 -7.94 15.55
C ARG A 123 2.02 -8.98 14.76
N THR A 124 0.69 -8.99 14.88
CA THR A 124 -0.18 -9.91 14.13
C THR A 124 -0.08 -9.64 12.64
N LEU A 125 -0.11 -8.37 12.21
CA LEU A 125 0.11 -7.98 10.82
C LEU A 125 1.45 -8.52 10.28
N ALA A 126 2.52 -8.30 11.03
CA ALA A 126 3.85 -8.76 10.64
C ALA A 126 3.92 -10.30 10.52
N GLY A 127 3.32 -11.02 11.46
CA GLY A 127 3.22 -12.48 11.43
C GLY A 127 2.44 -12.99 10.21
N ASN A 128 1.28 -12.39 9.94
CA ASN A 128 0.45 -12.75 8.80
C ASN A 128 1.16 -12.46 7.47
N MET A 129 1.82 -11.31 7.35
CA MET A 129 2.59 -10.96 6.16
C MET A 129 3.74 -11.94 5.92
N ALA A 130 4.51 -12.26 6.95
CA ALA A 130 5.61 -13.21 6.86
C ALA A 130 5.13 -14.61 6.46
N TRP A 131 3.99 -15.05 6.99
CA TRP A 131 3.38 -16.33 6.61
C TRP A 131 2.93 -16.34 5.17
N LEU A 132 2.19 -15.31 4.72
CA LEU A 132 1.72 -15.21 3.34
C LEU A 132 2.88 -15.14 2.33
N LEU A 133 3.95 -14.40 2.62
CA LEU A 133 5.14 -14.36 1.78
C LEU A 133 5.75 -15.75 1.60
N LYS A 134 5.85 -16.52 2.69
CA LYS A 134 6.33 -17.92 2.62
C LYS A 134 5.39 -18.82 1.81
N CYS A 135 4.06 -18.63 1.93
CA CYS A 135 3.09 -19.38 1.14
C CYS A 135 3.21 -19.06 -0.35
N VAL A 136 3.38 -17.78 -0.72
CA VAL A 136 3.59 -17.37 -2.12
C VAL A 136 4.88 -17.95 -2.66
N GLU A 137 5.97 -17.91 -1.90
CA GLU A 137 7.24 -18.49 -2.29
C GLU A 137 7.14 -20.02 -2.47
N ALA A 138 6.47 -20.71 -1.54
CA ALA A 138 6.23 -22.15 -1.64
C ALA A 138 5.39 -22.51 -2.86
N GLY A 139 4.34 -21.73 -3.15
CA GLY A 139 3.52 -21.88 -4.34
C GLY A 139 4.33 -21.73 -5.63
N ARG A 140 5.16 -20.69 -5.73
CA ARG A 140 6.06 -20.50 -6.88
C ARG A 140 7.02 -21.70 -7.08
N LYS A 141 7.62 -22.16 -5.99
CA LYS A 141 8.51 -23.34 -6.03
C LYS A 141 7.78 -24.63 -6.44
N ALA A 142 6.51 -24.75 -6.10
CA ALA A 142 5.64 -25.87 -6.50
C ALA A 142 5.07 -25.74 -7.92
N GLY A 143 5.39 -24.65 -8.64
CA GLY A 143 4.92 -24.43 -10.01
C GLY A 143 3.50 -23.88 -10.12
N VAL A 144 2.92 -23.32 -9.05
CA VAL A 144 1.62 -22.64 -9.10
C VAL A 144 1.76 -21.36 -9.94
N PRO A 145 1.04 -21.24 -11.07
CA PRO A 145 1.15 -20.08 -11.93
C PRO A 145 0.54 -18.83 -11.28
N GLU A 146 1.10 -17.66 -11.59
CA GLU A 146 0.44 -16.41 -11.25
C GLU A 146 -0.85 -16.25 -12.09
N PRO A 147 -1.90 -15.59 -11.56
CA PRO A 147 -3.12 -15.35 -12.31
C PRO A 147 -2.87 -14.54 -13.59
N GLU A 148 -3.39 -15.02 -14.71
CA GLU A 148 -3.46 -14.21 -15.92
C GLU A 148 -4.35 -12.99 -15.69
N ARG A 149 -3.92 -11.84 -16.21
CA ARG A 149 -4.67 -10.59 -16.11
C ARG A 149 -5.19 -10.20 -17.47
N GLU A 150 -6.51 -10.16 -17.59
CA GLU A 150 -7.16 -9.67 -18.78
C GLU A 150 -6.82 -8.18 -19.04
N PRO A 151 -6.81 -7.74 -20.31
CA PRO A 151 -6.76 -6.33 -20.65
C PRO A 151 -7.89 -5.56 -19.97
N LYS A 152 -7.56 -4.41 -19.40
CA LYS A 152 -8.53 -3.63 -18.62
C LYS A 152 -9.63 -3.08 -19.51
N ILE A 153 -10.87 -3.47 -19.24
CA ILE A 153 -12.06 -2.89 -19.86
C ILE A 153 -12.44 -1.64 -19.08
N LEU A 154 -12.58 -0.51 -19.76
CA LEU A 154 -12.96 0.75 -19.16
C LEU A 154 -14.38 1.11 -19.57
N THR A 155 -15.28 1.22 -18.60
CA THR A 155 -16.60 1.79 -18.82
C THR A 155 -16.50 3.31 -18.92
N ASN A 156 -16.92 3.87 -20.05
CA ASN A 156 -16.94 5.31 -20.28
C ASN A 156 -18.28 5.67 -20.97
N PHE A 157 -19.12 6.43 -20.28
CA PHE A 157 -20.41 6.91 -20.77
C PHE A 157 -20.36 8.31 -21.39
N ILE A 158 -19.20 8.97 -21.36
CA ILE A 158 -18.99 10.26 -22.00
C ILE A 158 -18.63 10.01 -23.46
N ARG A 159 -19.52 10.40 -24.36
CA ARG A 159 -19.36 10.29 -25.82
C ARG A 159 -19.22 11.68 -26.43
#